data_5daa390fbe0b89287a169785f55ac055
#
_entry.id   5daa390fbe0b89287a169785f55ac055
#
_cell.length_a   1.000
_cell.length_b   1.000
_cell.length_c   1.000
_cell.angle_alpha   90.00
_cell.angle_beta   90.00
_cell.angle_gamma   90.00
#
_symmetry.space_group_name_H-M   'P 1'
#
loop_
_entity.id
_entity.type
_entity.pdbx_description
1 polymer ?
#
loop_
_entity_poly.entity_id
_entity_poly.type
_entity_poly.pdbx_seq_one_letter_code
_entity_poly.pdbx_strand_id
1 'polypeptide(L)'
;MLELNFHPFPKIITPRLVLRRLLKKDADALFEIRNNVEAMRYVDRDPMKTLAEAKKLINTIQNNEFENNAILWVIALKEQPEKMIGTIGFFNIVKPNYRAEIGYILHPDCWNKGIMHEAIQPVLQYGFEGM
;
A
#
# COMPACT_ATOMS: atom_id res chain seq x y z
N MET A 1 -9.39 14.63 -20.66
CA MET A 1 -9.86 14.04 -19.40
C MET A 1 -8.97 12.87 -19.02
N LEU A 2 -8.50 12.86 -17.79
CA LEU A 2 -7.66 11.78 -17.34
C LEU A 2 -8.51 10.58 -16.97
N GLU A 3 -8.11 9.41 -17.47
CA GLU A 3 -8.72 8.15 -17.06
C GLU A 3 -7.79 7.45 -16.09
N LEU A 4 -8.35 6.98 -15.00
CA LEU A 4 -7.60 6.17 -14.05
C LEU A 4 -7.47 4.76 -14.61
N ASN A 5 -6.25 4.29 -14.77
CA ASN A 5 -6.00 2.94 -15.25
C ASN A 5 -4.76 2.38 -14.57
N PHE A 6 -4.97 1.39 -13.70
CA PHE A 6 -3.89 0.75 -12.96
C PHE A 6 -3.44 -0.57 -13.62
N HIS A 7 -3.73 -0.75 -14.88
CA HIS A 7 -3.37 -1.94 -15.63
C HIS A 7 -2.51 -1.59 -16.84
N PRO A 8 -1.28 -2.09 -16.95
CA PRO A 8 -0.61 -2.97 -15.98
C PRO A 8 -0.28 -2.24 -14.68
N PHE A 9 -0.10 -3.01 -13.60
CA PHE A 9 0.18 -2.43 -12.30
C PHE A 9 1.50 -1.64 -12.33
N PRO A 10 1.49 -0.39 -11.85
CA PRO A 10 2.68 0.48 -11.92
C PRO A 10 3.69 0.16 -10.81
N LYS A 11 4.52 -0.84 -11.04
CA LYS A 11 5.59 -1.20 -10.11
C LYS A 11 6.61 -0.06 -10.04
N ILE A 12 7.02 0.30 -8.83
CA ILE A 12 7.97 1.39 -8.60
C ILE A 12 9.22 0.85 -7.93
N ILE A 13 10.39 1.26 -8.41
CA ILE A 13 11.68 0.83 -7.86
C ILE A 13 12.44 2.07 -7.42
N THR A 14 12.95 2.04 -6.18
CA THR A 14 13.77 3.10 -5.61
C THR A 14 15.16 2.55 -5.27
N PRO A 15 16.11 3.35 -4.75
CA PRO A 15 17.43 2.83 -4.41
C PRO A 15 17.41 1.62 -3.46
N ARG A 16 16.50 1.57 -2.48
CA ARG A 16 16.45 0.48 -1.51
C ARG A 16 15.18 -0.36 -1.59
N LEU A 17 14.14 0.14 -2.26
CA LEU A 17 12.80 -0.44 -2.16
C LEU A 17 12.28 -0.91 -3.51
N VAL A 18 11.35 -1.87 -3.44
CA VAL A 18 10.44 -2.18 -4.53
C VAL A 18 9.02 -2.00 -4.00
N LEU A 19 8.22 -1.26 -4.75
CA LEU A 19 6.79 -1.06 -4.46
C LEU A 19 6.04 -1.89 -5.48
N ARG A 20 5.39 -2.94 -5.02
CA ARG A 20 4.80 -3.95 -5.89
C ARG A 20 3.33 -4.21 -5.57
N ARG A 21 2.68 -4.99 -6.42
CA ARG A 21 1.29 -5.38 -6.20
C ARG A 21 1.14 -6.26 -4.96
N LEU A 22 0.02 -6.08 -4.26
CA LEU A 22 -0.37 -6.94 -3.16
C LEU A 22 -0.86 -8.28 -3.71
N LEU A 23 -0.34 -9.38 -3.14
CA LEU A 23 -0.68 -10.73 -3.56
C LEU A 23 -1.31 -11.50 -2.39
N LYS A 24 -2.03 -12.57 -2.71
CA LYS A 24 -2.66 -13.39 -1.67
C LYS A 24 -1.66 -13.98 -0.69
N LYS A 25 -0.44 -14.27 -1.15
CA LYS A 25 0.63 -14.79 -0.28
C LYS A 25 1.09 -13.78 0.77
N ASP A 26 0.72 -12.52 0.63
CA ASP A 26 1.08 -11.47 1.58
C ASP A 26 0.18 -11.45 2.82
N ALA A 27 -0.79 -12.35 2.93
CA ALA A 27 -1.78 -12.32 4.00
C ALA A 27 -1.15 -12.38 5.39
N ASP A 28 -0.15 -13.27 5.59
CA ASP A 28 0.50 -13.39 6.90
C ASP A 28 1.23 -12.11 7.30
N ALA A 29 1.98 -11.52 6.36
CA ALA A 29 2.70 -10.29 6.62
C ALA A 29 1.74 -9.11 6.85
N LEU A 30 0.67 -9.03 6.07
CA LEU A 30 -0.34 -8.00 6.24
C LEU A 30 -0.99 -8.10 7.61
N PHE A 31 -1.34 -9.33 8.03
CA PHE A 31 -1.92 -9.56 9.35
C PHE A 31 -0.94 -9.14 10.45
N GLU A 32 0.33 -9.53 10.34
CA GLU A 32 1.34 -9.18 11.33
C GLU A 32 1.43 -7.67 11.53
N ILE A 33 1.44 -6.90 10.46
CA ILE A 33 1.51 -5.44 10.54
C ILE A 33 0.21 -4.85 11.09
N ARG A 34 -0.94 -5.29 10.60
CA ARG A 34 -2.25 -4.76 10.99
C ARG A 34 -2.70 -5.22 12.38
N ASN A 35 -2.11 -6.28 12.90
CA ASN A 35 -2.34 -6.76 14.27
C ASN A 35 -1.41 -6.06 15.27
N ASN A 36 -0.36 -5.41 14.81
CA ASN A 36 0.61 -4.76 15.68
C ASN A 36 0.04 -3.46 16.23
N VAL A 37 -0.10 -3.37 17.54
CA VAL A 37 -0.69 -2.22 18.22
C VAL A 37 0.09 -0.93 17.94
N GLU A 38 1.43 -1.04 17.95
CA GLU A 38 2.28 0.12 17.70
C GLU A 38 2.15 0.63 16.27
N ALA A 39 2.14 -0.29 15.29
CA ALA A 39 1.95 0.08 13.89
C ALA A 39 0.60 0.74 13.65
N MET A 40 -0.43 0.30 14.36
CA MET A 40 -1.80 0.79 14.19
C MET A 40 -2.14 2.01 15.03
N ARG A 41 -1.20 2.50 15.85
CA ARG A 41 -1.47 3.59 16.81
C ARG A 41 -2.10 4.83 16.16
N TYR A 42 -1.65 5.20 14.97
CA TYR A 42 -2.12 6.39 14.28
C TYR A 42 -3.03 6.09 13.10
N VAL A 43 -3.45 4.85 12.95
CA VAL A 43 -4.40 4.44 11.92
C VAL A 43 -5.80 4.48 12.52
N ASP A 44 -6.73 5.11 11.83
CA ASP A 44 -8.11 5.27 12.32
C ASP A 44 -8.91 3.99 12.10
N ARG A 45 -8.43 2.88 12.64
CA ARG A 45 -9.05 1.56 12.58
C ARG A 45 -8.52 0.70 13.70
N ASP A 46 -9.32 -0.27 14.13
CA ASP A 46 -8.89 -1.23 15.11
C ASP A 46 -7.86 -2.21 14.51
N PRO A 47 -6.91 -2.69 15.30
CA PRO A 47 -6.01 -3.75 14.84
C PRO A 47 -6.79 -4.98 14.38
N MET A 48 -6.26 -5.68 13.37
CA MET A 48 -6.85 -6.94 12.92
C MET A 48 -6.73 -8.01 13.99
N LYS A 49 -7.76 -8.85 14.10
CA LYS A 49 -7.81 -9.91 15.10
C LYS A 49 -7.58 -11.30 14.53
N THR A 50 -7.81 -11.49 13.22
CA THR A 50 -7.69 -12.79 12.59
C THR A 50 -7.03 -12.70 11.22
N LEU A 51 -6.38 -13.82 10.84
CA LEU A 51 -5.79 -13.94 9.50
C LEU A 51 -6.86 -13.87 8.40
N ALA A 52 -8.08 -14.34 8.71
CA ALA A 52 -9.18 -14.28 7.76
C ALA A 52 -9.52 -12.83 7.37
N GLU A 53 -9.41 -11.91 8.32
CA GLU A 53 -9.62 -10.48 8.02
C GLU A 53 -8.59 -9.95 7.02
N ALA A 54 -7.33 -10.39 7.15
CA ALA A 54 -6.28 -9.98 6.21
C ALA A 54 -6.56 -10.52 4.81
N LYS A 55 -6.98 -11.78 4.70
CA LYS A 55 -7.31 -12.36 3.40
C LYS A 55 -8.49 -11.65 2.76
N LYS A 56 -9.50 -11.29 3.54
CA LYS A 56 -10.65 -10.54 3.05
C LYS A 56 -10.23 -9.15 2.56
N LEU A 57 -9.36 -8.48 3.30
CA LEU A 57 -8.87 -7.17 2.91
C LEU A 57 -8.11 -7.23 1.59
N ILE A 58 -7.27 -8.26 1.40
CA ILE A 58 -6.54 -8.42 0.13
C ILE A 58 -7.51 -8.53 -1.04
N ASN A 59 -8.56 -9.33 -0.91
CA ASN A 59 -9.57 -9.44 -1.97
C ASN A 59 -10.23 -8.09 -2.26
N THR A 60 -10.57 -7.33 -1.22
CA THR A 60 -11.17 -6.01 -1.37
C THR A 60 -10.23 -5.05 -2.11
N ILE A 61 -8.96 -5.04 -1.71
CA ILE A 61 -7.95 -4.17 -2.34
C ILE A 61 -7.76 -4.54 -3.81
N GLN A 62 -7.67 -5.84 -4.11
CA GLN A 62 -7.49 -6.30 -5.49
C GLN A 62 -8.69 -5.95 -6.35
N ASN A 63 -9.91 -6.05 -5.82
CA ASN A 63 -11.10 -5.66 -6.56
C ASN A 63 -11.14 -4.15 -6.81
N ASN A 64 -10.78 -3.35 -5.83
CA ASN A 64 -10.72 -1.90 -6.00
C ASN A 64 -9.68 -1.48 -7.02
N GLU A 65 -8.54 -2.16 -7.05
CA GLU A 65 -7.51 -1.92 -8.05
C GLU A 65 -8.02 -2.27 -9.45
N PHE A 66 -8.69 -3.42 -9.58
CA PHE A 66 -9.24 -3.86 -10.87
C PHE A 66 -10.26 -2.84 -11.41
N GLU A 67 -11.05 -2.26 -10.53
CA GLU A 67 -12.06 -1.26 -10.91
C GLU A 67 -11.50 0.17 -10.97
N ASN A 68 -10.22 0.35 -10.72
CA ASN A 68 -9.55 1.66 -10.72
C ASN A 68 -10.10 2.63 -9.68
N ASN A 69 -10.58 2.11 -8.54
CA ASN A 69 -11.11 2.92 -7.44
C ASN A 69 -10.08 3.21 -6.36
N ALA A 70 -9.05 2.42 -6.28
CA ALA A 70 -7.96 2.56 -5.31
C ALA A 70 -6.76 1.80 -5.80
N ILE A 71 -5.60 2.16 -5.31
CA ILE A 71 -4.36 1.42 -5.62
C ILE A 71 -3.50 1.35 -4.36
N LEU A 72 -2.94 0.18 -4.11
CA LEU A 72 -2.06 -0.04 -2.96
C LEU A 72 -0.81 -0.76 -3.42
N TRP A 73 0.34 -0.23 -3.01
CA TRP A 73 1.64 -0.86 -3.20
C TRP A 73 2.09 -1.53 -1.93
N VAL A 74 2.65 -2.74 -2.04
CA VAL A 74 3.42 -3.36 -0.97
C VAL A 74 4.80 -2.75 -0.99
N ILE A 75 5.28 -2.33 0.18
CA ILE A 75 6.66 -1.85 0.35
C ILE A 75 7.52 -3.02 0.76
N ALA A 76 8.60 -3.27 0.02
CA ALA A 76 9.56 -4.32 0.34
C ALA A 76 10.97 -3.83 0.01
N LEU A 77 11.97 -4.40 0.70
CA LEU A 77 13.36 -4.13 0.35
C LEU A 77 13.71 -4.84 -0.94
N LYS A 78 14.54 -4.23 -1.79
CA LYS A 78 14.97 -4.84 -3.06
C LYS A 78 15.60 -6.22 -2.87
N GLU A 79 16.35 -6.39 -1.80
CA GLU A 79 17.03 -7.65 -1.49
C GLU A 79 16.10 -8.72 -0.95
N GLN A 80 14.88 -8.33 -0.54
CA GLN A 80 13.85 -9.25 -0.05
C GLN A 80 12.49 -8.84 -0.62
N PRO A 81 12.30 -8.89 -1.95
CA PRO A 81 11.09 -8.34 -2.58
C PRO A 81 9.81 -9.07 -2.21
N GLU A 82 9.92 -10.28 -1.70
CA GLU A 82 8.75 -11.07 -1.31
C GLU A 82 8.27 -10.77 0.10
N LYS A 83 9.06 -10.04 0.90
CA LYS A 83 8.71 -9.74 2.27
C LYS A 83 8.11 -8.35 2.39
N MET A 84 6.82 -8.29 2.68
CA MET A 84 6.14 -7.03 2.96
C MET A 84 6.67 -6.44 4.26
N ILE A 85 7.10 -5.17 4.21
CA ILE A 85 7.43 -4.41 5.43
C ILE A 85 6.46 -3.27 5.66
N GLY A 86 5.60 -2.98 4.70
CA GLY A 86 4.58 -1.96 4.83
C GLY A 86 3.73 -1.86 3.59
N THR A 87 2.81 -0.91 3.60
CA THR A 87 1.96 -0.60 2.45
C THR A 87 1.79 0.90 2.32
N ILE A 88 1.53 1.35 1.09
CA ILE A 88 1.21 2.74 0.79
C ILE A 88 0.27 2.77 -0.41
N GLY A 89 -0.72 3.65 -0.39
CA GLY A 89 -1.66 3.69 -1.50
C GLY A 89 -2.53 4.92 -1.54
N PHE A 90 -3.31 5.02 -2.61
CA PHE A 90 -4.34 6.03 -2.77
C PHE A 90 -5.70 5.37 -2.62
N PHE A 91 -6.54 5.97 -1.80
CA PHE A 91 -7.88 5.47 -1.46
C PHE A 91 -8.90 6.58 -1.64
N ASN A 92 -10.18 6.20 -1.68
CA ASN A 92 -11.28 7.14 -1.77
C ASN A 92 -11.10 8.14 -2.92
N ILE A 93 -10.70 7.59 -4.08
CA ILE A 93 -10.48 8.42 -5.27
C ILE A 93 -11.81 8.99 -5.73
N VAL A 94 -11.91 10.31 -5.80
CA VAL A 94 -13.14 11.01 -6.20
C VAL A 94 -12.94 11.61 -7.58
N LYS A 95 -13.72 11.12 -8.54
CA LYS A 95 -13.85 11.69 -9.88
C LYS A 95 -15.09 12.59 -9.86
N PRO A 96 -15.12 13.69 -10.54
CA PRO A 96 -14.15 14.27 -11.47
C PRO A 96 -13.08 15.17 -10.83
N ASN A 97 -13.12 15.37 -9.53
CA ASN A 97 -12.19 16.30 -8.87
C ASN A 97 -10.77 15.74 -8.70
N TYR A 98 -10.56 14.47 -9.03
CA TYR A 98 -9.26 13.80 -8.91
C TYR A 98 -8.64 13.96 -7.54
N ARG A 99 -9.48 13.86 -6.52
CA ARG A 99 -9.03 13.88 -5.12
C ARG A 99 -8.87 12.44 -4.64
N ALA A 100 -7.83 12.21 -3.89
CA ALA A 100 -7.57 10.91 -3.29
C ALA A 100 -6.90 11.10 -1.94
N GLU A 101 -7.15 10.15 -1.05
CA GLU A 101 -6.46 10.10 0.23
C GLU A 101 -5.27 9.18 0.10
N ILE A 102 -4.11 9.61 0.64
CA ILE A 102 -2.94 8.73 0.73
C ILE A 102 -2.91 8.10 2.12
N GLY A 103 -2.74 6.79 2.16
CA GLY A 103 -2.61 6.05 3.41
C GLY A 103 -1.39 5.17 3.38
N TYR A 104 -0.74 5.02 4.52
CA TYR A 104 0.45 4.18 4.61
C TYR A 104 0.62 3.60 6.01
N ILE A 105 1.29 2.45 6.08
CA ILE A 105 1.66 1.81 7.35
C ILE A 105 2.97 1.09 7.14
N LEU A 106 3.82 1.06 8.16
CA LEU A 106 5.12 0.41 8.12
C LEU A 106 5.33 -0.37 9.40
N HIS A 107 5.90 -1.57 9.28
CA HIS A 107 6.24 -2.38 10.45
C HIS A 107 7.18 -1.57 11.35
N PRO A 108 6.95 -1.55 12.68
CA PRO A 108 7.76 -0.72 13.58
C PRO A 108 9.26 -0.98 13.53
N ASP A 109 9.68 -2.22 13.24
CA ASP A 109 11.10 -2.56 13.11
C ASP A 109 11.78 -1.81 11.97
N CYS A 110 11.01 -1.25 11.06
CA CYS A 110 11.52 -0.51 9.91
C CYS A 110 11.41 1.00 10.07
N TRP A 111 10.94 1.47 11.23
CA TRP A 111 10.82 2.91 11.49
C TRP A 111 12.20 3.55 11.66
N ASN A 112 12.25 4.87 11.47
CA ASN A 112 13.47 5.69 11.68
C ASN A 112 14.63 5.33 10.77
N LYS A 113 14.34 4.74 9.61
CA LYS A 113 15.35 4.38 8.60
C LYS A 113 15.16 5.12 7.28
N GLY A 114 14.23 6.07 7.25
CA GLY A 114 13.93 6.83 6.03
C GLY A 114 13.16 6.04 4.98
N ILE A 115 12.65 4.86 5.31
CA ILE A 115 11.98 3.98 4.34
C ILE A 115 10.69 4.60 3.84
N MET A 116 9.84 5.08 4.75
CA MET A 116 8.56 5.66 4.33
C MET A 116 8.77 6.94 3.53
N HIS A 117 9.75 7.76 3.91
CA HIS A 117 10.09 8.95 3.14
C HIS A 117 10.49 8.59 1.70
N GLU A 118 11.31 7.54 1.56
CA GLU A 118 11.74 7.06 0.24
C GLU A 118 10.56 6.52 -0.58
N ALA A 119 9.59 5.88 0.06
CA ALA A 119 8.42 5.33 -0.62
C ALA A 119 7.43 6.42 -1.02
N ILE A 120 7.20 7.43 -0.17
CA ILE A 120 6.22 8.48 -0.41
C ILE A 120 6.55 9.30 -1.65
N GLN A 121 7.82 9.63 -1.87
CA GLN A 121 8.23 10.51 -2.97
C GLN A 121 7.75 10.02 -4.34
N PRO A 122 8.10 8.79 -4.76
CA PRO A 122 7.67 8.30 -6.08
C PRO A 122 6.17 8.05 -6.15
N VAL A 123 5.53 7.71 -5.02
CA VAL A 123 4.08 7.49 -5.00
C VAL A 123 3.35 8.82 -5.24
N LEU A 124 3.79 9.91 -4.61
CA LEU A 124 3.21 11.23 -4.86
C LEU A 124 3.42 11.66 -6.31
N GLN A 125 4.62 11.41 -6.84
CA GLN A 125 4.92 11.72 -8.23
C GLN A 125 3.99 10.96 -9.18
N TYR A 126 3.77 9.68 -8.92
CA TYR A 126 2.82 8.88 -9.69
C TYR A 126 1.42 9.48 -9.63
N GLY A 127 0.99 9.91 -8.44
CA GLY A 127 -0.33 10.52 -8.27
C GLY A 127 -0.51 11.78 -9.10
N PHE A 128 0.53 12.61 -9.20
CA PHE A 128 0.45 13.84 -10.00
C PHE A 128 0.54 13.57 -11.50
N GLU A 129 1.31 12.59 -11.94
CA GLU A 129 1.58 12.36 -13.36
C GLU A 129 0.72 11.26 -13.98
N GLY A 130 0.37 10.24 -13.19
CA GLY A 130 -0.31 9.04 -13.68
C GLY A 130 -1.80 8.99 -13.39
N MET A 131 -2.30 9.92 -12.61
CA MET A 131 -3.71 9.93 -12.22
C MET A 131 -4.47 11.14 -12.71
#